data_7bdaa521ce42c0d74e369cadec69bf7b
#
_entry.id   7bdaa521ce42c0d74e369cadec69bf7b
#
_cell.length_a   1.000
_cell.length_b   1.000
_cell.length_c   1.000
_cell.angle_alpha   90.00
_cell.angle_beta   90.00
_cell.angle_gamma   90.00
#
_symmetry.space_group_name_H-M   'P 1'
#
loop_
_entity.id
_entity.type
_entity.pdbx_description
1 polymer ?
#
loop_
_entity_poly.entity_id
_entity_poly.type
_entity_poly.pdbx_seq_one_letter_code
_entity_poly.pdbx_strand_id
1 'polypeptide(L)'
;MPADYTSSLQTIFSNISLNSSESDVEKKVIVPLLQMLGYSPKDWEPQAVVGKSKLDFLVLPPTSEIPYAPYLVIEVKAPSKNLAQNIWQINDYMRKTVAFIGLLTNGYEFRIIYNYQLKPKEILNYSQKDFIDNFESLNKLLSKPTCLTIYKTIYQNEQNFRSKFLEQISKLFQDGKNVDNVIENSITEKISPLTIEKQKEKSMIITIFNNKGGVGKTTTTINLAAALSKLGKRILLIDIDAQANLTTGLGIDPLEDVEYQGKKDIVNLLLEPRTKIEDAVITTQWEDVQLDLIPSHIRLSRKETELNQTVDSDRLLAKKLKKHNYDYVFIDPPPSFGKVNGISLMASSAILIPTQLSAYAIRALEYVLERTNEVEQLKDEALPILGIAISMYDQKSSSYNKSMVTKLHDILQKSGGIDKVKLFPEDTWIPRLNIVSVCQDKGYPLYQGEFDNQLTYQEKEAAQKILDRYFNLAEHFIKIASGETIDG
;
A
#
# COMPACT_ATOMS: atom_id res chain seq x y z
N MET A 1 -17.62 41.37 -2.85
CA MET A 1 -18.97 40.84 -2.53
C MET A 1 -18.85 39.35 -2.65
N PRO A 2 -19.31 38.57 -1.69
CA PRO A 2 -19.37 37.13 -1.87
C PRO A 2 -20.28 36.84 -3.07
N ALA A 3 -19.82 35.99 -3.97
CA ALA A 3 -20.61 35.57 -5.12
C ALA A 3 -21.86 34.88 -4.61
N ASP A 4 -23.05 35.26 -5.08
CA ASP A 4 -24.29 34.58 -4.74
C ASP A 4 -24.35 33.22 -5.50
N TYR A 5 -23.71 32.23 -4.93
CA TYR A 5 -23.69 30.89 -5.50
C TYR A 5 -25.08 30.22 -5.45
N THR A 6 -25.93 30.64 -4.51
CA THR A 6 -27.23 30.00 -4.24
C THR A 6 -28.15 30.10 -5.44
N SER A 7 -28.33 31.31 -5.98
CA SER A 7 -29.22 31.54 -7.15
C SER A 7 -28.70 30.84 -8.40
N SER A 8 -27.39 30.81 -8.58
CA SER A 8 -26.75 30.15 -9.72
C SER A 8 -26.93 28.63 -9.65
N LEU A 9 -26.72 28.02 -8.49
CA LEU A 9 -26.91 26.57 -8.28
C LEU A 9 -28.38 26.16 -8.43
N GLN A 10 -29.31 26.94 -7.88
CA GLN A 10 -30.74 26.71 -8.08
C GLN A 10 -31.11 26.72 -9.57
N THR A 11 -30.54 27.62 -10.34
CA THR A 11 -30.75 27.67 -11.80
C THR A 11 -30.15 26.44 -12.48
N ILE A 12 -28.96 26.02 -12.13
CA ILE A 12 -28.32 24.82 -12.66
C ILE A 12 -29.19 23.59 -12.39
N PHE A 13 -29.63 23.39 -11.16
CA PHE A 13 -30.38 22.21 -10.77
C PHE A 13 -31.82 22.20 -11.32
N SER A 14 -32.40 23.35 -11.61
CA SER A 14 -33.72 23.43 -12.25
C SER A 14 -33.74 22.95 -13.70
N ASN A 15 -32.57 22.78 -14.36
CA ASN A 15 -32.44 22.36 -15.75
C ASN A 15 -32.60 20.84 -15.97
N ILE A 16 -32.80 20.05 -14.90
CA ILE A 16 -33.02 18.62 -14.97
C ILE A 16 -34.32 18.20 -14.29
N SER A 17 -34.84 17.05 -14.71
CA SER A 17 -36.03 16.39 -14.13
C SER A 17 -35.71 14.92 -13.86
N LEU A 18 -36.60 14.22 -13.15
CA LEU A 18 -36.44 12.77 -12.90
C LEU A 18 -36.37 11.91 -14.19
N ASN A 19 -36.88 12.45 -15.32
CA ASN A 19 -36.82 11.80 -16.62
C ASN A 19 -35.58 12.20 -17.45
N SER A 20 -34.71 13.05 -16.95
CA SER A 20 -33.48 13.44 -17.64
C SER A 20 -32.54 12.25 -17.79
N SER A 21 -31.80 12.23 -18.90
CA SER A 21 -30.76 11.25 -19.16
C SER A 21 -29.48 11.55 -18.35
N GLU A 22 -28.58 10.59 -18.28
CA GLU A 22 -27.22 10.76 -17.71
C GLU A 22 -26.48 11.90 -18.44
N SER A 23 -26.55 11.94 -19.79
CA SER A 23 -25.96 13.00 -20.59
C SER A 23 -26.60 14.40 -20.35
N ASP A 24 -27.86 14.46 -19.92
CA ASP A 24 -28.46 15.73 -19.49
C ASP A 24 -27.85 16.22 -18.19
N VAL A 25 -27.64 15.32 -17.22
CA VAL A 25 -26.99 15.66 -15.94
C VAL A 25 -25.55 16.13 -16.19
N GLU A 26 -24.78 15.42 -17.03
CA GLU A 26 -23.43 15.84 -17.41
C GLU A 26 -23.42 17.28 -17.98
N LYS A 27 -24.23 17.54 -18.98
CA LYS A 27 -24.21 18.82 -19.72
C LYS A 27 -24.83 19.98 -18.95
N LYS A 28 -25.95 19.71 -18.25
CA LYS A 28 -26.76 20.77 -17.62
C LYS A 28 -26.41 21.01 -16.15
N VAL A 29 -25.75 20.05 -15.49
CA VAL A 29 -25.35 20.17 -14.08
C VAL A 29 -23.85 20.16 -13.94
N ILE A 30 -23.15 19.11 -14.39
CA ILE A 30 -21.72 18.93 -14.07
C ILE A 30 -20.84 19.94 -14.81
N VAL A 31 -21.05 20.15 -16.09
CA VAL A 31 -20.24 21.12 -16.85
C VAL A 31 -20.40 22.55 -16.29
N PRO A 32 -21.61 23.07 -16.02
CA PRO A 32 -21.76 24.38 -15.35
C PRO A 32 -21.17 24.42 -13.95
N LEU A 33 -21.28 23.33 -13.17
CA LEU A 33 -20.69 23.22 -11.85
C LEU A 33 -19.15 23.31 -11.91
N LEU A 34 -18.51 22.58 -12.81
CA LEU A 34 -17.06 22.65 -13.04
C LEU A 34 -16.62 24.07 -13.42
N GLN A 35 -17.37 24.75 -14.28
CA GLN A 35 -17.10 26.14 -14.66
C GLN A 35 -17.23 27.10 -13.46
N MET A 36 -18.23 26.89 -12.61
CA MET A 36 -18.41 27.65 -11.36
C MET A 36 -17.27 27.44 -10.38
N LEU A 37 -16.71 26.23 -10.32
CA LEU A 37 -15.53 25.87 -9.53
C LEU A 37 -14.21 26.38 -10.12
N GLY A 38 -14.26 27.11 -11.25
CA GLY A 38 -13.12 27.76 -11.89
C GLY A 38 -12.38 26.89 -12.91
N TYR A 39 -12.90 25.74 -13.27
CA TYR A 39 -12.34 24.89 -14.32
C TYR A 39 -12.83 25.34 -15.70
N SER A 40 -12.00 25.14 -16.72
CA SER A 40 -12.32 25.35 -18.13
C SER A 40 -12.30 24.02 -18.89
N PRO A 41 -12.86 23.92 -20.10
CA PRO A 41 -12.91 22.66 -20.85
C PRO A 41 -11.57 21.95 -21.07
N LYS A 42 -10.46 22.67 -21.00
CA LYS A 42 -9.11 22.10 -21.07
C LYS A 42 -8.62 21.47 -19.76
N ASP A 43 -9.35 21.69 -18.67
CA ASP A 43 -8.96 21.21 -17.35
C ASP A 43 -9.60 19.87 -16.99
N TRP A 44 -10.43 19.30 -17.87
CA TRP A 44 -10.97 17.95 -17.67
C TRP A 44 -10.99 17.17 -18.99
N GLU A 45 -10.94 15.86 -18.86
CA GLU A 45 -11.10 14.91 -19.95
C GLU A 45 -12.47 14.21 -19.78
N PRO A 46 -13.43 14.45 -20.72
CA PRO A 46 -14.73 13.76 -20.68
C PRO A 46 -14.58 12.35 -21.23
N GLN A 47 -15.36 11.40 -20.69
CA GLN A 47 -15.36 10.00 -21.09
C GLN A 47 -13.95 9.36 -21.11
N ALA A 48 -13.14 9.72 -20.09
CA ALA A 48 -11.78 9.25 -19.96
C ALA A 48 -11.71 7.72 -19.85
N VAL A 49 -10.80 7.12 -20.59
CA VAL A 49 -10.64 5.65 -20.57
C VAL A 49 -9.83 5.25 -19.34
N VAL A 50 -10.44 4.51 -18.42
CA VAL A 50 -9.81 4.00 -17.22
C VAL A 50 -9.89 2.45 -17.23
N GLY A 51 -8.81 1.80 -17.61
CA GLY A 51 -8.81 0.37 -17.87
C GLY A 51 -9.73 -0.01 -19.05
N LYS A 52 -10.76 -0.82 -18.78
CA LYS A 52 -11.76 -1.22 -19.78
C LYS A 52 -13.06 -0.41 -19.72
N SER A 53 -13.15 0.53 -18.79
CA SER A 53 -14.35 1.33 -18.53
C SER A 53 -14.11 2.79 -18.91
N LYS A 54 -15.19 3.56 -19.04
CA LYS A 54 -15.14 5.01 -19.27
C LYS A 54 -15.66 5.72 -18.05
N LEU A 55 -14.87 6.64 -17.55
CA LEU A 55 -15.21 7.58 -16.50
C LEU A 55 -15.76 8.86 -17.11
N ASP A 56 -16.83 9.42 -16.57
CA ASP A 56 -17.49 10.56 -17.19
C ASP A 56 -16.62 11.82 -17.23
N PHE A 57 -15.92 12.15 -16.11
CA PHE A 57 -14.98 13.28 -16.09
C PHE A 57 -13.75 12.97 -15.27
N LEU A 58 -12.59 13.17 -15.87
CA LEU A 58 -11.29 13.17 -15.22
C LEU A 58 -10.79 14.63 -15.13
N VAL A 59 -10.77 15.22 -13.95
CA VAL A 59 -10.46 16.64 -13.74
C VAL A 59 -9.02 16.82 -13.31
N LEU A 60 -8.32 17.74 -13.94
CA LEU A 60 -6.89 17.96 -13.83
C LEU A 60 -6.09 16.65 -14.01
N PRO A 61 -6.14 16.04 -15.20
CA PRO A 61 -5.34 14.86 -15.49
C PRO A 61 -3.84 15.16 -15.34
N PRO A 62 -3.01 14.13 -15.08
CA PRO A 62 -1.56 14.27 -15.06
C PRO A 62 -1.05 14.85 -16.39
N THR A 63 -0.20 15.87 -16.31
CA THR A 63 0.47 16.50 -17.46
C THR A 63 1.95 16.74 -17.12
N SER A 64 2.74 17.23 -18.08
CA SER A 64 4.12 17.65 -17.80
C SER A 64 4.23 18.77 -16.76
N GLU A 65 3.20 19.61 -16.67
CA GLU A 65 3.12 20.69 -15.67
C GLU A 65 2.52 20.23 -14.34
N ILE A 66 1.67 19.20 -14.38
CA ILE A 66 1.00 18.59 -13.21
C ILE A 66 1.23 17.08 -13.27
N PRO A 67 2.40 16.59 -12.80
CA PRO A 67 2.77 15.17 -12.91
C PRO A 67 2.09 14.27 -11.86
N TYR A 68 1.09 14.77 -11.16
CA TYR A 68 0.39 14.06 -10.08
C TYR A 68 -0.90 13.42 -10.56
N ALA A 69 -1.42 12.49 -9.75
CA ALA A 69 -2.73 11.89 -9.94
C ALA A 69 -3.82 12.96 -10.15
N PRO A 70 -4.91 12.65 -10.88
CA PRO A 70 -6.02 13.58 -11.06
C PRO A 70 -6.55 14.05 -9.70
N TYR A 71 -6.99 15.30 -9.63
CA TYR A 71 -7.56 15.82 -8.40
C TYR A 71 -8.94 15.26 -8.13
N LEU A 72 -9.80 15.29 -9.13
CA LEU A 72 -11.21 14.92 -9.01
C LEU A 72 -11.61 14.00 -10.15
N VAL A 73 -12.32 12.94 -9.82
CA VAL A 73 -13.03 12.09 -10.77
C VAL A 73 -14.53 12.22 -10.52
N ILE A 74 -15.32 12.31 -11.59
CA ILE A 74 -16.78 12.44 -11.48
C ILE A 74 -17.44 11.34 -12.28
N GLU A 75 -18.32 10.63 -11.60
CA GLU A 75 -19.21 9.64 -12.21
C GLU A 75 -20.65 10.11 -12.09
N VAL A 76 -21.36 10.11 -13.19
CA VAL A 76 -22.72 10.63 -13.32
C VAL A 76 -23.68 9.46 -13.52
N LYS A 77 -24.87 9.59 -13.00
CA LYS A 77 -25.98 8.63 -13.24
C LYS A 77 -27.25 9.40 -13.60
N ALA A 78 -28.16 8.71 -14.28
CA ALA A 78 -29.48 9.28 -14.55
C ALA A 78 -30.22 9.57 -13.23
N PRO A 79 -31.07 10.61 -13.15
CA PRO A 79 -31.77 11.02 -11.94
C PRO A 79 -32.59 9.92 -11.25
N SER A 80 -33.10 8.96 -12.01
CA SER A 80 -33.86 7.81 -11.50
C SER A 80 -33.02 6.71 -10.86
N LYS A 81 -31.67 6.80 -10.91
CA LYS A 81 -30.77 5.76 -10.40
C LYS A 81 -30.44 5.95 -8.93
N ASN A 82 -30.43 4.83 -8.19
CA ASN A 82 -29.95 4.82 -6.80
C ASN A 82 -28.41 4.79 -6.77
N LEU A 83 -27.81 5.83 -6.25
CA LEU A 83 -26.36 5.98 -6.22
C LEU A 83 -25.65 4.98 -5.30
N ALA A 84 -26.32 4.48 -4.25
CA ALA A 84 -25.72 3.49 -3.35
C ALA A 84 -25.30 2.21 -4.08
N GLN A 85 -26.00 1.85 -5.15
CA GLN A 85 -25.67 0.67 -5.98
C GLN A 85 -24.49 0.91 -6.92
N ASN A 86 -24.06 2.17 -7.11
CA ASN A 86 -23.02 2.56 -8.05
C ASN A 86 -21.73 3.04 -7.37
N ILE A 87 -21.69 3.06 -6.04
CA ILE A 87 -20.52 3.50 -5.26
C ILE A 87 -19.26 2.70 -5.59
N TRP A 88 -19.40 1.41 -5.87
CA TRP A 88 -18.30 0.55 -6.25
C TRP A 88 -17.57 1.02 -7.52
N GLN A 89 -18.31 1.59 -8.46
CA GLN A 89 -17.78 2.03 -9.76
C GLN A 89 -16.85 3.24 -9.58
N ILE A 90 -17.29 4.26 -8.85
CA ILE A 90 -16.42 5.42 -8.60
C ILE A 90 -15.22 5.05 -7.71
N ASN A 91 -15.40 4.16 -6.75
CA ASN A 91 -14.30 3.64 -5.94
C ASN A 91 -13.24 2.94 -6.79
N ASP A 92 -13.66 2.16 -7.79
CA ASP A 92 -12.77 1.50 -8.73
C ASP A 92 -12.00 2.53 -9.59
N TYR A 93 -12.69 3.54 -10.12
CA TYR A 93 -12.02 4.64 -10.84
C TYR A 93 -11.01 5.38 -9.96
N MET A 94 -11.37 5.71 -8.72
CA MET A 94 -10.48 6.39 -7.80
C MET A 94 -9.22 5.58 -7.45
N ARG A 95 -9.35 4.25 -7.34
CA ARG A 95 -8.18 3.39 -7.14
C ARG A 95 -7.28 3.37 -8.37
N LYS A 96 -7.86 3.21 -9.56
CA LYS A 96 -7.13 3.12 -10.83
C LYS A 96 -6.43 4.41 -11.20
N THR A 97 -7.08 5.54 -11.00
CA THR A 97 -6.51 6.87 -11.32
C THR A 97 -5.71 7.47 -10.18
N VAL A 98 -5.79 6.88 -8.99
CA VAL A 98 -5.21 7.45 -7.75
C VAL A 98 -5.74 8.86 -7.45
N ALA A 99 -6.93 9.20 -7.97
CA ALA A 99 -7.54 10.51 -7.77
C ALA A 99 -7.75 10.81 -6.28
N PHE A 100 -7.64 12.09 -5.91
CA PHE A 100 -7.82 12.53 -4.51
C PHE A 100 -9.28 12.47 -4.08
N ILE A 101 -10.18 12.96 -4.91
CA ILE A 101 -11.60 13.10 -4.62
C ILE A 101 -12.42 12.45 -5.72
N GLY A 102 -13.51 11.80 -5.34
CA GLY A 102 -14.55 11.29 -6.23
C GLY A 102 -15.87 11.99 -5.96
N LEU A 103 -16.58 12.35 -7.02
CA LEU A 103 -17.95 12.85 -6.96
C LEU A 103 -18.86 11.89 -7.74
N LEU A 104 -19.75 11.20 -7.04
CA LEU A 104 -20.80 10.40 -7.64
C LEU A 104 -22.12 11.15 -7.50
N THR A 105 -22.82 11.38 -8.63
CA THR A 105 -24.06 12.14 -8.60
C THR A 105 -25.06 11.69 -9.67
N ASN A 106 -26.35 11.90 -9.38
CA ASN A 106 -27.43 11.81 -10.33
C ASN A 106 -28.12 13.18 -10.55
N GLY A 107 -27.50 14.25 -10.06
CA GLY A 107 -28.03 15.60 -10.11
C GLY A 107 -28.99 15.97 -8.98
N TYR A 108 -29.53 14.98 -8.23
CA TYR A 108 -30.37 15.16 -7.05
C TYR A 108 -29.66 14.80 -5.76
N GLU A 109 -28.74 13.86 -5.84
CA GLU A 109 -27.92 13.38 -4.74
C GLU A 109 -26.44 13.52 -5.16
N PHE A 110 -25.61 13.94 -4.22
CA PHE A 110 -24.17 14.18 -4.42
C PHE A 110 -23.40 13.44 -3.33
N ARG A 111 -22.63 12.43 -3.72
CA ARG A 111 -21.76 11.67 -2.82
C ARG A 111 -20.33 12.06 -3.07
N ILE A 112 -19.67 12.55 -2.04
CA ILE A 112 -18.26 12.89 -2.11
C ILE A 112 -17.48 11.79 -1.41
N ILE A 113 -16.54 11.24 -2.16
CA ILE A 113 -15.64 10.17 -1.74
C ILE A 113 -14.23 10.74 -1.75
N TYR A 114 -13.45 10.45 -0.74
CA TYR A 114 -12.05 10.79 -0.78
C TYR A 114 -11.20 9.52 -0.74
N ASN A 115 -10.00 9.59 -1.36
CA ASN A 115 -9.11 8.45 -1.51
C ASN A 115 -7.96 8.54 -0.51
N TYR A 116 -8.18 7.96 0.66
CA TYR A 116 -7.11 7.82 1.65
C TYR A 116 -6.36 6.52 1.42
N GLN A 117 -5.08 6.62 1.05
CA GLN A 117 -4.21 5.46 0.85
C GLN A 117 -4.81 4.36 -0.05
N LEU A 118 -5.43 4.76 -1.17
CA LEU A 118 -6.14 3.87 -2.10
C LEU A 118 -7.38 3.19 -1.53
N LYS A 119 -7.90 3.67 -0.41
CA LYS A 119 -9.18 3.26 0.17
C LYS A 119 -10.20 4.37 0.00
N PRO A 120 -10.95 4.39 -1.11
CA PRO A 120 -12.01 5.34 -1.28
C PRO A 120 -13.06 5.17 -0.18
N LYS A 121 -13.37 6.28 0.51
CA LYS A 121 -14.34 6.33 1.59
C LYS A 121 -15.33 7.45 1.33
N GLU A 122 -16.63 7.14 1.36
CA GLU A 122 -17.67 8.15 1.32
C GLU A 122 -17.60 9.01 2.57
N ILE A 123 -17.56 10.34 2.37
CA ILE A 123 -17.46 11.33 3.46
C ILE A 123 -18.70 12.20 3.57
N LEU A 124 -19.37 12.45 2.44
CA LEU A 124 -20.58 13.28 2.40
C LEU A 124 -21.60 12.65 1.46
N ASN A 125 -22.86 12.72 1.87
CA ASN A 125 -24.02 12.41 1.05
C ASN A 125 -25.02 13.54 1.19
N TYR A 126 -25.12 14.37 0.16
CA TYR A 126 -25.92 15.59 0.14
C TYR A 126 -27.07 15.49 -0.86
N SER A 127 -28.25 15.95 -0.44
CA SER A 127 -29.31 16.35 -1.38
C SER A 127 -28.91 17.62 -2.14
N GLN A 128 -29.67 17.99 -3.18
CA GLN A 128 -29.47 19.30 -3.84
C GLN A 128 -29.49 20.46 -2.85
N LYS A 129 -30.41 20.42 -1.88
CA LYS A 129 -30.52 21.48 -0.85
C LYS A 129 -29.26 21.53 0.01
N ASP A 130 -28.83 20.38 0.55
CA ASP A 130 -27.64 20.32 1.38
C ASP A 130 -26.38 20.74 0.61
N PHE A 131 -26.31 20.41 -0.69
CA PHE A 131 -25.21 20.81 -1.56
C PHE A 131 -25.18 22.33 -1.76
N ILE A 132 -26.34 22.98 -1.96
CA ILE A 132 -26.45 24.43 -2.05
C ILE A 132 -26.07 25.09 -0.73
N ASP A 133 -26.65 24.63 0.38
CA ASP A 133 -26.45 25.21 1.71
C ASP A 133 -24.99 25.12 2.17
N ASN A 134 -24.23 24.13 1.70
CA ASN A 134 -22.83 23.91 2.05
C ASN A 134 -21.86 24.24 0.91
N PHE A 135 -22.33 24.90 -0.17
CA PHE A 135 -21.51 25.08 -1.38
C PHE A 135 -20.25 25.92 -1.15
N GLU A 136 -20.26 26.87 -0.24
CA GLU A 136 -19.09 27.67 0.07
C GLU A 136 -17.93 26.78 0.56
N SER A 137 -18.22 25.85 1.46
CA SER A 137 -17.25 24.87 1.96
C SER A 137 -16.82 23.87 0.87
N LEU A 138 -17.78 23.42 0.05
CA LEU A 138 -17.49 22.53 -1.09
C LEU A 138 -16.63 23.22 -2.15
N ASN A 139 -16.89 24.48 -2.42
CA ASN A 139 -16.09 25.29 -3.36
C ASN A 139 -14.64 25.41 -2.88
N LYS A 140 -14.41 25.63 -1.57
CA LYS A 140 -13.07 25.64 -1.00
C LYS A 140 -12.35 24.30 -1.17
N LEU A 141 -13.08 23.19 -1.15
CA LEU A 141 -12.49 21.87 -1.38
C LEU A 141 -12.29 21.55 -2.87
N LEU A 142 -13.28 21.84 -3.70
CA LEU A 142 -13.36 21.35 -5.07
C LEU A 142 -12.86 22.36 -6.12
N SER A 143 -12.62 23.62 -5.76
CA SER A 143 -12.27 24.65 -6.73
C SER A 143 -10.87 24.47 -7.32
N LYS A 144 -10.69 24.90 -8.56
CA LYS A 144 -9.41 24.87 -9.26
C LYS A 144 -8.28 25.61 -8.52
N PRO A 145 -8.49 26.81 -7.95
CA PRO A 145 -7.44 27.47 -7.16
C PRO A 145 -6.93 26.63 -6.00
N THR A 146 -7.83 26.00 -5.25
CA THR A 146 -7.47 25.11 -4.14
C THR A 146 -6.68 23.89 -4.64
N CYS A 147 -7.15 23.25 -5.71
CA CYS A 147 -6.45 22.13 -6.32
C CYS A 147 -5.03 22.47 -6.73
N LEU A 148 -4.85 23.62 -7.40
CA LEU A 148 -3.52 24.05 -7.83
C LEU A 148 -2.61 24.41 -6.64
N THR A 149 -3.18 24.97 -5.57
CA THR A 149 -2.44 25.22 -4.32
C THR A 149 -1.97 23.93 -3.68
N ILE A 150 -2.86 22.93 -3.60
CA ILE A 150 -2.55 21.60 -3.09
C ILE A 150 -1.42 20.96 -3.92
N TYR A 151 -1.52 20.98 -5.25
CA TYR A 151 -0.47 20.43 -6.10
C TYR A 151 0.87 21.15 -5.92
N LYS A 152 0.89 22.50 -5.85
CA LYS A 152 2.12 23.25 -5.58
C LYS A 152 2.74 22.83 -4.24
N THR A 153 1.91 22.66 -3.23
CA THR A 153 2.37 22.27 -1.88
C THR A 153 2.91 20.84 -1.86
N ILE A 154 2.25 19.91 -2.56
CA ILE A 154 2.73 18.54 -2.74
C ILE A 154 4.08 18.54 -3.48
N TYR A 155 4.21 19.34 -4.54
CA TYR A 155 5.45 19.46 -5.31
C TYR A 155 6.62 20.02 -4.49
N GLN A 156 6.35 20.97 -3.60
CA GLN A 156 7.37 21.61 -2.78
C GLN A 156 7.82 20.80 -1.56
N ASN A 157 6.97 19.90 -1.04
CA ASN A 157 7.15 19.28 0.29
C ASN A 157 7.21 17.75 0.34
N GLU A 158 7.33 17.05 -0.78
CA GLU A 158 7.45 15.58 -0.87
C GLU A 158 6.34 14.72 -0.18
N GLN A 159 6.33 13.44 -0.44
CA GLN A 159 5.36 12.37 -0.17
C GLN A 159 4.61 12.38 1.19
N ASN A 160 5.18 12.93 2.25
CA ASN A 160 4.55 13.02 3.57
C ASN A 160 3.36 13.99 3.66
N PHE A 161 3.31 15.02 2.79
CA PHE A 161 2.22 15.98 2.82
C PHE A 161 0.90 15.39 2.35
N ARG A 162 0.92 14.52 1.33
CA ARG A 162 -0.29 13.88 0.80
C ARG A 162 -1.02 13.05 1.86
N SER A 163 -0.30 12.23 2.60
CA SER A 163 -0.87 11.39 3.66
C SER A 163 -1.42 12.24 4.80
N LYS A 164 -0.68 13.24 5.27
CA LYS A 164 -1.12 14.15 6.34
C LYS A 164 -2.32 15.01 5.94
N PHE A 165 -2.33 15.53 4.71
CA PHE A 165 -3.44 16.32 4.19
C PHE A 165 -4.72 15.49 4.11
N LEU A 166 -4.64 14.26 3.58
CA LEU A 166 -5.78 13.34 3.49
C LEU A 166 -6.26 12.88 4.87
N GLU A 167 -5.34 12.70 5.83
CA GLU A 167 -5.68 12.38 7.21
C GLU A 167 -6.42 13.53 7.91
N GLN A 168 -5.97 14.77 7.72
CA GLN A 168 -6.62 15.96 8.26
C GLN A 168 -8.02 16.16 7.67
N ILE A 169 -8.19 15.98 6.36
CA ILE A 169 -9.51 16.00 5.72
C ILE A 169 -10.41 14.91 6.32
N SER A 170 -9.88 13.69 6.52
CA SER A 170 -10.65 12.61 7.16
C SER A 170 -11.17 12.97 8.53
N LYS A 171 -10.32 13.51 9.40
CA LYS A 171 -10.69 13.90 10.77
C LYS A 171 -11.77 14.97 10.80
N LEU A 172 -11.75 15.89 9.85
CA LEU A 172 -12.75 16.98 9.79
C LEU A 172 -14.15 16.52 9.47
N PHE A 173 -14.26 15.62 8.51
CA PHE A 173 -15.56 15.08 8.11
C PHE A 173 -16.11 14.08 9.12
N GLN A 174 -15.22 13.44 9.91
CA GLN A 174 -15.67 12.59 11.03
C GLN A 174 -16.19 13.40 12.22
N ASP A 175 -15.62 14.57 12.48
CA ASP A 175 -15.94 15.40 13.64
C ASP A 175 -17.04 16.44 13.36
N GLY A 176 -17.60 16.52 12.14
CA GLY A 176 -18.58 17.51 11.73
C GLY A 176 -18.05 18.95 11.80
N LYS A 177 -16.73 19.14 11.82
CA LYS A 177 -16.08 20.45 11.92
C LYS A 177 -15.94 21.12 10.56
N ASN A 178 -15.97 22.43 10.57
CA ASN A 178 -15.98 23.28 9.39
C ASN A 178 -14.72 23.07 8.52
N VAL A 179 -14.92 22.74 7.25
CA VAL A 179 -13.88 22.56 6.23
C VAL A 179 -12.94 23.76 6.13
N ASP A 180 -13.43 24.97 6.45
CA ASP A 180 -12.68 26.22 6.41
C ASP A 180 -11.44 26.20 7.31
N ASN A 181 -11.56 25.67 8.51
CA ASN A 181 -10.45 25.60 9.47
C ASN A 181 -9.33 24.66 9.05
N VAL A 182 -9.57 23.73 8.14
CA VAL A 182 -8.55 22.77 7.70
C VAL A 182 -7.85 23.23 6.45
N ILE A 183 -8.58 23.80 5.50
CA ILE A 183 -7.94 24.38 4.33
C ILE A 183 -7.11 25.59 4.78
N GLU A 184 -7.63 26.45 5.65
CA GLU A 184 -6.86 27.54 6.24
C GLU A 184 -5.72 27.06 7.13
N ASN A 185 -5.91 26.08 8.00
CA ASN A 185 -4.82 25.54 8.84
C ASN A 185 -3.82 24.70 8.06
N SER A 186 -4.23 24.00 7.01
CA SER A 186 -3.28 23.28 6.12
C SER A 186 -2.54 24.22 5.15
N ILE A 187 -3.11 25.39 4.85
CA ILE A 187 -2.51 26.41 3.98
C ILE A 187 -1.84 27.53 4.80
N THR A 188 -2.35 27.88 5.99
CA THR A 188 -1.89 28.98 6.85
C THR A 188 -1.15 28.56 8.12
N GLU A 189 -1.31 27.34 8.63
CA GLU A 189 -0.20 26.80 9.39
C GLU A 189 0.96 26.94 8.42
N LYS A 190 1.62 28.08 8.57
CA LYS A 190 2.92 28.27 8.00
C LYS A 190 3.53 26.89 7.96
N ILE A 191 3.57 26.33 6.78
CA ILE A 191 4.69 25.54 6.42
C ILE A 191 5.81 26.58 6.60
N SER A 192 6.03 26.95 7.85
CA SER A 192 7.34 27.33 8.30
C SER A 192 8.15 26.31 7.57
N PRO A 193 9.18 26.65 6.78
CA PRO A 193 10.17 25.66 6.51
C PRO A 193 10.53 25.18 7.94
N LEU A 194 9.70 24.24 8.43
CA LEU A 194 10.25 23.28 9.30
C LEU A 194 11.45 22.90 8.46
N THR A 195 12.57 23.41 8.84
CA THR A 195 13.74 22.60 8.92
C THR A 195 13.20 21.38 9.64
N ILE A 196 12.46 20.57 8.86
CA ILE A 196 12.46 19.16 9.03
C ILE A 196 13.92 18.91 8.73
N GLU A 197 14.79 19.05 9.76
CA GLU A 197 15.78 18.02 9.89
C GLU A 197 14.95 16.81 9.52
N LYS A 198 15.19 16.28 8.30
CA LYS A 198 14.71 14.99 7.89
C LYS A 198 15.00 14.14 9.11
N GLN A 199 14.04 13.94 10.02
CA GLN A 199 13.99 12.70 10.73
C GLN A 199 13.75 11.75 9.59
N LYS A 200 14.88 11.36 8.98
CA LYS A 200 15.02 10.28 8.05
C LYS A 200 14.26 9.18 8.75
N GLU A 201 13.02 8.88 8.30
CA GLU A 201 12.29 7.73 8.86
C GLU A 201 13.36 6.67 8.93
N LYS A 202 13.68 6.21 10.15
CA LYS A 202 14.86 5.37 10.35
C LYS A 202 14.62 4.15 9.48
N SER A 203 15.36 4.04 8.38
CA SER A 203 15.24 2.92 7.47
C SER A 203 15.20 1.62 8.28
N MET A 204 14.24 0.76 8.01
CA MET A 204 14.05 -0.46 8.78
C MET A 204 14.42 -1.67 7.93
N ILE A 205 15.26 -2.55 8.46
CA ILE A 205 15.65 -3.81 7.86
C ILE A 205 14.85 -4.90 8.57
N ILE A 206 14.01 -5.62 7.84
CA ILE A 206 13.06 -6.58 8.38
C ILE A 206 13.32 -7.97 7.80
N THR A 207 13.56 -8.95 8.66
CA THR A 207 13.53 -10.36 8.23
C THR A 207 12.11 -10.91 8.33
N ILE A 208 11.62 -11.49 7.23
CA ILE A 208 10.37 -12.24 7.20
C ILE A 208 10.66 -13.66 7.69
N PHE A 209 10.48 -13.88 8.99
CA PHE A 209 11.05 -15.04 9.64
C PHE A 209 10.02 -16.04 10.14
N ASN A 210 10.15 -17.27 9.72
CA ASN A 210 9.53 -18.46 10.30
C ASN A 210 10.30 -19.69 9.83
N ASN A 211 10.64 -20.59 10.76
CA ASN A 211 11.39 -21.81 10.46
C ASN A 211 10.55 -22.90 9.80
N LYS A 212 9.22 -22.75 9.72
CA LYS A 212 8.35 -23.68 9.02
C LYS A 212 8.28 -23.35 7.53
N GLY A 213 8.48 -24.36 6.68
CA GLY A 213 8.25 -24.24 5.23
C GLY A 213 6.76 -24.08 4.90
N GLY A 214 6.47 -23.36 3.83
CA GLY A 214 5.11 -23.20 3.30
C GLY A 214 4.16 -22.35 4.13
N VAL A 215 4.66 -21.49 5.04
CA VAL A 215 3.83 -20.55 5.81
C VAL A 215 3.61 -19.21 5.10
N GLY A 216 4.03 -19.09 3.86
CA GLY A 216 3.82 -17.88 3.07
C GLY A 216 4.87 -16.77 3.28
N LYS A 217 6.10 -17.08 3.73
CA LYS A 217 7.19 -16.09 3.86
C LYS A 217 7.38 -15.29 2.57
N THR A 218 7.83 -15.93 1.52
CA THR A 218 8.07 -15.33 0.20
C THR A 218 6.85 -14.61 -0.36
N THR A 219 5.68 -15.24 -0.26
CA THR A 219 4.42 -14.65 -0.73
C THR A 219 4.09 -13.36 0.02
N THR A 220 4.29 -13.35 1.35
CA THR A 220 4.09 -12.16 2.18
C THR A 220 5.14 -11.10 1.84
N THR A 221 6.40 -11.47 1.65
CA THR A 221 7.47 -10.56 1.24
C THR A 221 7.13 -9.85 -0.05
N ILE A 222 6.76 -10.58 -1.11
CA ILE A 222 6.41 -10.00 -2.43
C ILE A 222 5.22 -9.02 -2.31
N ASN A 223 4.12 -9.49 -1.72
CA ASN A 223 2.87 -8.73 -1.80
C ASN A 223 2.79 -7.58 -0.78
N LEU A 224 3.41 -7.72 0.40
CA LEU A 224 3.57 -6.61 1.33
C LEU A 224 4.50 -5.53 0.75
N ALA A 225 5.61 -5.94 0.13
CA ALA A 225 6.52 -5.03 -0.56
C ALA A 225 5.82 -4.28 -1.70
N ALA A 226 5.03 -4.98 -2.52
CA ALA A 226 4.25 -4.35 -3.59
C ALA A 226 3.22 -3.35 -3.04
N ALA A 227 2.51 -3.69 -1.96
CA ALA A 227 1.57 -2.79 -1.30
C ALA A 227 2.28 -1.54 -0.74
N LEU A 228 3.43 -1.70 -0.09
CA LEU A 228 4.25 -0.59 0.43
C LEU A 228 4.83 0.28 -0.70
N SER A 229 5.30 -0.32 -1.80
CA SER A 229 5.76 0.42 -2.98
C SER A 229 4.62 1.26 -3.57
N LYS A 230 3.43 0.68 -3.69
CA LYS A 230 2.23 1.41 -4.11
C LYS A 230 1.86 2.55 -3.17
N LEU A 231 2.18 2.45 -1.89
CA LEU A 231 2.06 3.52 -0.89
C LEU A 231 3.24 4.50 -0.92
N GLY A 232 4.08 4.45 -1.96
CA GLY A 232 5.19 5.38 -2.21
C GLY A 232 6.45 5.11 -1.40
N LYS A 233 6.60 3.93 -0.78
CA LYS A 233 7.82 3.56 -0.06
C LYS A 233 8.84 2.94 -1.03
N ARG A 234 10.12 3.25 -0.84
CA ARG A 234 11.23 2.64 -1.58
C ARG A 234 11.62 1.34 -0.91
N ILE A 235 11.51 0.24 -1.64
CA ILE A 235 11.66 -1.10 -1.10
C ILE A 235 12.85 -1.81 -1.73
N LEU A 236 13.69 -2.40 -0.89
CA LEU A 236 14.68 -3.39 -1.29
C LEU A 236 14.26 -4.76 -0.77
N LEU A 237 14.23 -5.73 -1.65
CA LEU A 237 14.06 -7.13 -1.33
C LEU A 237 15.40 -7.85 -1.40
N ILE A 238 15.66 -8.73 -0.45
CA ILE A 238 16.88 -9.56 -0.44
C ILE A 238 16.46 -11.02 -0.35
N ASP A 239 16.65 -11.73 -1.44
CA ASP A 239 16.51 -13.19 -1.45
C ASP A 239 17.80 -13.80 -0.91
N ILE A 240 17.72 -14.55 0.19
CA ILE A 240 18.84 -15.27 0.79
C ILE A 240 18.53 -16.76 0.96
N ASP A 241 17.56 -17.27 0.19
CA ASP A 241 17.28 -18.69 0.05
C ASP A 241 17.93 -19.24 -1.22
N ALA A 242 18.73 -20.32 -1.11
CA ALA A 242 19.32 -20.97 -2.28
C ALA A 242 18.28 -21.53 -3.28
N GLN A 243 17.02 -21.69 -2.85
CA GLN A 243 15.92 -22.04 -3.75
C GLN A 243 15.47 -20.89 -4.64
N ALA A 244 15.88 -19.66 -4.35
CA ALA A 244 15.59 -18.44 -5.11
C ALA A 244 14.09 -18.20 -5.39
N ASN A 245 13.22 -18.58 -4.42
CA ASN A 245 11.77 -18.48 -4.59
C ASN A 245 11.29 -17.03 -4.68
N LEU A 246 11.92 -16.09 -3.98
CA LEU A 246 11.61 -14.67 -4.08
C LEU A 246 12.04 -14.13 -5.44
N THR A 247 13.21 -14.53 -5.92
CA THR A 247 13.78 -14.16 -7.21
C THR A 247 12.88 -14.60 -8.37
N THR A 248 12.52 -15.89 -8.40
CA THR A 248 11.64 -16.45 -9.44
C THR A 248 10.20 -15.92 -9.33
N GLY A 249 9.70 -15.71 -8.12
CA GLY A 249 8.37 -15.14 -7.87
C GLY A 249 8.22 -13.69 -8.34
N LEU A 250 9.33 -13.02 -8.67
CA LEU A 250 9.38 -11.70 -9.30
C LEU A 250 9.78 -11.74 -10.77
N GLY A 251 9.72 -12.92 -11.40
CA GLY A 251 9.94 -13.10 -12.83
C GLY A 251 11.40 -13.04 -13.25
N ILE A 252 12.35 -13.21 -12.34
CA ILE A 252 13.77 -13.24 -12.63
C ILE A 252 14.26 -14.70 -12.61
N ASP A 253 14.81 -15.16 -13.70
CA ASP A 253 15.48 -16.48 -13.77
C ASP A 253 16.92 -16.35 -13.25
N PRO A 254 17.29 -17.07 -12.15
CA PRO A 254 18.63 -16.97 -11.59
C PRO A 254 19.76 -17.38 -12.55
N LEU A 255 19.51 -18.27 -13.51
CA LEU A 255 20.49 -18.68 -14.50
C LEU A 255 20.53 -17.72 -15.69
N GLU A 256 19.38 -17.50 -16.34
CA GLU A 256 19.30 -16.74 -17.58
C GLU A 256 19.50 -15.24 -17.36
N ASP A 257 18.87 -14.68 -16.32
CA ASP A 257 18.85 -13.23 -16.08
C ASP A 257 19.97 -12.75 -15.15
N VAL A 258 20.59 -13.63 -14.37
CA VAL A 258 21.64 -13.29 -13.41
C VAL A 258 22.98 -13.90 -13.82
N GLU A 259 23.12 -15.24 -13.79
CA GLU A 259 24.42 -15.91 -13.99
C GLU A 259 24.93 -15.71 -15.41
N TYR A 260 24.13 -16.00 -16.44
CA TYR A 260 24.54 -15.87 -17.84
C TYR A 260 24.71 -14.42 -18.29
N GLN A 261 24.06 -13.48 -17.62
CA GLN A 261 24.26 -12.04 -17.85
C GLN A 261 25.45 -11.47 -17.07
N GLY A 262 26.14 -12.29 -16.26
CA GLY A 262 27.25 -11.84 -15.44
C GLY A 262 26.84 -10.82 -14.36
N LYS A 263 25.56 -10.76 -13.99
CA LYS A 263 25.07 -9.92 -12.92
C LYS A 263 25.45 -10.49 -11.55
N LYS A 264 25.57 -9.63 -10.57
CA LYS A 264 25.86 -10.04 -9.20
C LYS A 264 24.59 -10.43 -8.46
N ASP A 265 24.75 -11.32 -7.47
CA ASP A 265 23.70 -11.81 -6.60
C ASP A 265 24.11 -11.73 -5.12
N ILE A 266 23.31 -12.31 -4.24
CA ILE A 266 23.57 -12.31 -2.79
C ILE A 266 24.90 -12.98 -2.44
N VAL A 267 25.36 -13.98 -3.21
CA VAL A 267 26.64 -14.66 -2.97
C VAL A 267 27.79 -13.68 -3.18
N ASN A 268 27.75 -12.93 -4.30
CA ASN A 268 28.74 -11.90 -4.58
C ASN A 268 28.70 -10.80 -3.50
N LEU A 269 27.50 -10.36 -3.09
CA LEU A 269 27.36 -9.35 -2.04
C LEU A 269 27.98 -9.78 -0.73
N LEU A 270 27.79 -11.03 -0.31
CA LEU A 270 28.29 -11.55 0.96
C LEU A 270 29.80 -11.83 0.93
N LEU A 271 30.30 -12.47 -0.14
CA LEU A 271 31.66 -13.01 -0.20
C LEU A 271 32.68 -12.10 -0.87
N GLU A 272 32.25 -11.15 -1.69
CA GLU A 272 33.14 -10.20 -2.35
C GLU A 272 33.19 -8.87 -1.56
N PRO A 273 34.31 -8.53 -0.90
CA PRO A 273 34.37 -7.33 -0.04
C PRO A 273 34.03 -6.01 -0.76
N ARG A 274 34.37 -5.91 -2.05
CA ARG A 274 34.19 -4.69 -2.85
C ARG A 274 32.80 -4.57 -3.46
N THR A 275 32.01 -5.63 -3.50
CA THR A 275 30.64 -5.59 -4.03
C THR A 275 29.75 -4.78 -3.12
N LYS A 276 29.09 -3.78 -3.69
CA LYS A 276 28.10 -2.93 -3.02
C LYS A 276 26.69 -3.39 -3.33
N ILE A 277 25.71 -2.88 -2.61
CA ILE A 277 24.29 -3.15 -2.86
C ILE A 277 23.92 -2.81 -4.31
N GLU A 278 24.31 -1.63 -4.78
CA GLU A 278 23.98 -1.13 -6.11
C GLU A 278 24.52 -2.01 -7.22
N ASP A 279 25.59 -2.77 -6.97
CA ASP A 279 26.18 -3.71 -7.94
C ASP A 279 25.34 -4.99 -8.11
N ALA A 280 24.51 -5.34 -7.12
CA ALA A 280 23.75 -6.58 -7.08
C ALA A 280 22.22 -6.37 -7.18
N VAL A 281 21.76 -5.13 -7.26
CA VAL A 281 20.34 -4.81 -7.39
C VAL A 281 19.84 -5.02 -8.82
N ILE A 282 18.70 -5.68 -8.94
CA ILE A 282 17.88 -5.74 -10.15
C ILE A 282 16.55 -5.06 -9.84
N THR A 283 16.20 -4.05 -10.63
CA THR A 283 14.91 -3.36 -10.50
C THR A 283 13.86 -4.06 -11.35
N THR A 284 12.73 -4.37 -10.76
CA THR A 284 11.53 -4.89 -11.42
C THR A 284 10.40 -3.88 -11.30
N GLN A 285 9.59 -3.79 -12.35
CA GLN A 285 8.50 -2.83 -12.40
C GLN A 285 7.24 -3.42 -13.01
N TRP A 286 6.10 -3.19 -12.36
CA TRP A 286 4.77 -3.54 -12.83
C TRP A 286 3.85 -2.34 -12.64
N GLU A 287 3.41 -1.74 -13.74
CA GLU A 287 2.64 -0.50 -13.73
C GLU A 287 3.32 0.57 -12.83
N ASP A 288 2.71 0.93 -11.71
CA ASP A 288 3.22 1.92 -10.76
C ASP A 288 3.83 1.30 -9.48
N VAL A 289 4.11 0.00 -9.49
CA VAL A 289 4.86 -0.71 -8.45
C VAL A 289 6.27 -0.98 -8.92
N GLN A 290 7.25 -0.45 -8.18
CA GLN A 290 8.67 -0.71 -8.42
C GLN A 290 9.27 -1.41 -7.21
N LEU A 291 9.99 -2.51 -7.44
CA LEU A 291 10.72 -3.23 -6.40
C LEU A 291 12.16 -3.44 -6.84
N ASP A 292 13.08 -3.14 -5.95
CA ASP A 292 14.49 -3.48 -6.11
C ASP A 292 14.77 -4.81 -5.40
N LEU A 293 15.48 -5.72 -6.08
CA LEU A 293 15.79 -7.06 -5.60
C LEU A 293 17.27 -7.34 -5.67
N ILE A 294 17.84 -7.87 -4.60
CA ILE A 294 19.11 -8.62 -4.65
C ILE A 294 18.74 -10.09 -4.82
N PRO A 295 19.00 -10.68 -6.00
CA PRO A 295 18.57 -12.04 -6.32
C PRO A 295 19.40 -13.09 -5.59
N SER A 296 18.82 -14.28 -5.42
CA SER A 296 19.52 -15.47 -4.96
C SER A 296 19.79 -16.44 -6.08
N HIS A 297 20.64 -17.43 -5.79
CA HIS A 297 21.02 -18.47 -6.74
C HIS A 297 21.38 -19.76 -5.99
N ILE A 298 21.18 -20.91 -6.61
CA ILE A 298 21.54 -22.23 -6.05
C ILE A 298 23.02 -22.32 -5.59
N ARG A 299 23.89 -21.45 -6.13
CA ARG A 299 25.30 -21.34 -5.69
C ARG A 299 25.42 -21.03 -4.20
N LEU A 300 24.43 -20.36 -3.60
CA LEU A 300 24.44 -20.01 -2.18
C LEU A 300 24.60 -21.26 -1.30
N SER A 301 23.90 -22.37 -1.62
CA SER A 301 24.04 -23.63 -0.87
C SER A 301 25.45 -24.21 -0.95
N ARG A 302 26.12 -24.08 -2.10
CA ARG A 302 27.50 -24.53 -2.28
C ARG A 302 28.52 -23.69 -1.52
N LYS A 303 28.16 -22.42 -1.25
CA LYS A 303 29.00 -21.44 -0.53
C LYS A 303 28.74 -21.41 0.97
N GLU A 304 27.79 -22.17 1.47
CA GLU A 304 27.43 -22.17 2.88
C GLU A 304 28.62 -22.63 3.78
N THR A 305 29.42 -23.58 3.30
CA THR A 305 30.66 -23.99 3.99
C THR A 305 31.68 -22.84 4.08
N GLU A 306 31.87 -22.08 3.00
CA GLU A 306 32.76 -20.92 2.96
C GLU A 306 32.25 -19.82 3.92
N LEU A 307 30.94 -19.57 3.94
CA LEU A 307 30.30 -18.64 4.87
C LEU A 307 30.51 -19.06 6.33
N ASN A 308 30.42 -20.36 6.64
CA ASN A 308 30.68 -20.89 7.98
C ASN A 308 32.13 -20.70 8.45
N GLN A 309 33.09 -20.75 7.51
CA GLN A 309 34.52 -20.58 7.82
C GLN A 309 34.95 -19.11 7.81
N THR A 310 34.14 -18.21 7.27
CA THR A 310 34.45 -16.78 7.21
C THR A 310 34.31 -16.13 8.58
N VAL A 311 35.34 -15.45 9.03
CA VAL A 311 35.34 -14.75 10.32
C VAL A 311 34.26 -13.65 10.31
N ASP A 312 33.49 -13.59 11.38
CA ASP A 312 32.41 -12.58 11.57
C ASP A 312 31.36 -12.58 10.43
N SER A 313 31.14 -13.76 9.82
CA SER A 313 30.24 -13.92 8.69
C SER A 313 28.78 -13.57 9.02
N ASP A 314 28.36 -13.71 10.28
CA ASP A 314 26.99 -13.33 10.71
C ASP A 314 26.72 -11.83 10.50
N ARG A 315 27.76 -11.00 10.51
CA ARG A 315 27.63 -9.53 10.32
C ARG A 315 27.91 -9.05 8.91
N LEU A 316 28.17 -9.95 7.93
CA LEU A 316 28.50 -9.55 6.55
C LEU A 316 27.39 -8.71 5.93
N LEU A 317 26.15 -9.18 5.96
CA LEU A 317 25.02 -8.47 5.38
C LEU A 317 24.74 -7.15 6.13
N ALA A 318 24.83 -7.16 7.45
CA ALA A 318 24.69 -5.95 8.27
C ALA A 318 25.70 -4.86 7.88
N LYS A 319 26.96 -5.25 7.58
CA LYS A 319 27.99 -4.31 7.14
C LYS A 319 27.66 -3.71 5.78
N LYS A 320 27.11 -4.50 4.86
CA LYS A 320 26.72 -4.03 3.52
C LYS A 320 25.51 -3.10 3.59
N LEU A 321 24.55 -3.36 4.48
CA LEU A 321 23.32 -2.59 4.65
C LEU A 321 23.47 -1.30 5.49
N LYS A 322 24.68 -0.91 5.89
CA LYS A 322 24.89 0.34 6.68
C LYS A 322 24.52 1.61 5.92
N LYS A 323 24.60 1.60 4.60
CA LYS A 323 24.34 2.78 3.75
C LYS A 323 23.47 2.37 2.58
N HIS A 324 22.23 2.78 2.61
CA HIS A 324 21.25 2.61 1.53
C HIS A 324 20.18 3.69 1.61
N ASN A 325 19.38 3.83 0.56
CA ASN A 325 18.33 4.84 0.43
C ASN A 325 16.90 4.27 0.43
N TYR A 326 16.72 3.04 0.90
CA TYR A 326 15.42 2.40 1.00
C TYR A 326 14.74 2.76 2.32
N ASP A 327 13.41 2.87 2.28
CA ASP A 327 12.61 3.09 3.47
C ASP A 327 12.45 1.78 4.25
N TYR A 328 12.26 0.66 3.51
CA TYR A 328 12.23 -0.69 4.07
C TYR A 328 13.09 -1.64 3.25
N VAL A 329 13.81 -2.51 3.95
CA VAL A 329 14.57 -3.64 3.38
C VAL A 329 13.96 -4.92 3.92
N PHE A 330 13.43 -5.78 3.07
CA PHE A 330 12.91 -7.09 3.47
C PHE A 330 13.89 -8.18 3.10
N ILE A 331 14.23 -9.04 4.07
CA ILE A 331 15.07 -10.20 3.88
C ILE A 331 14.19 -11.44 3.95
N ASP A 332 14.23 -12.29 2.91
CA ASP A 332 13.48 -13.55 2.82
C ASP A 332 14.42 -14.75 2.95
N PRO A 333 14.59 -15.32 4.15
CA PRO A 333 15.48 -16.44 4.40
C PRO A 333 14.81 -17.80 4.18
N PRO A 334 15.60 -18.88 4.00
CA PRO A 334 15.08 -20.24 3.92
C PRO A 334 14.38 -20.69 5.22
N PRO A 335 13.53 -21.72 5.16
CA PRO A 335 12.86 -22.27 6.34
C PRO A 335 13.79 -23.21 7.13
N SER A 336 14.95 -22.74 7.53
CA SER A 336 15.95 -23.52 8.26
C SER A 336 16.59 -22.70 9.38
N PHE A 337 17.35 -23.32 10.25
CA PHE A 337 18.16 -22.62 11.26
C PHE A 337 19.64 -22.50 10.85
N GLY A 338 19.93 -22.55 9.55
CA GLY A 338 21.27 -22.48 8.99
C GLY A 338 21.94 -21.12 9.14
N LYS A 339 23.15 -21.03 8.64
CA LYS A 339 24.01 -19.84 8.70
C LYS A 339 23.36 -18.60 8.10
N VAL A 340 22.68 -18.75 6.97
CA VAL A 340 22.02 -17.65 6.26
C VAL A 340 20.89 -17.01 7.07
N ASN A 341 20.19 -17.79 7.91
CA ASN A 341 19.22 -17.23 8.85
C ASN A 341 19.90 -16.37 9.94
N GLY A 342 21.04 -16.82 10.48
CA GLY A 342 21.84 -16.02 11.40
C GLY A 342 22.26 -14.71 10.77
N ILE A 343 22.79 -14.73 9.54
CA ILE A 343 23.16 -13.54 8.76
C ILE A 343 21.98 -12.59 8.59
N SER A 344 20.79 -13.13 8.24
CA SER A 344 19.57 -12.33 8.06
C SER A 344 19.13 -11.63 9.33
N LEU A 345 19.00 -12.36 10.44
CA LEU A 345 18.58 -11.84 11.73
C LEU A 345 19.60 -10.85 12.31
N MET A 346 20.88 -11.13 12.16
CA MET A 346 21.95 -10.19 12.58
C MET A 346 21.94 -8.87 11.78
N ALA A 347 21.47 -8.89 10.54
CA ALA A 347 21.34 -7.68 9.72
C ALA A 347 20.07 -6.89 10.01
N SER A 348 19.06 -7.50 10.62
CA SER A 348 17.73 -6.92 10.80
C SER A 348 17.61 -6.00 11.99
N SER A 349 16.78 -4.96 11.87
CA SER A 349 16.34 -4.10 12.97
C SER A 349 14.98 -4.53 13.55
N ALA A 350 14.27 -5.42 12.85
CA ALA A 350 12.98 -5.99 13.28
C ALA A 350 12.66 -7.30 12.55
N ILE A 351 11.65 -8.00 13.05
CA ILE A 351 11.15 -9.27 12.47
C ILE A 351 9.65 -9.14 12.21
N LEU A 352 9.19 -9.69 11.09
CA LEU A 352 7.77 -9.96 10.81
C LEU A 352 7.58 -11.49 10.71
N ILE A 353 6.57 -12.03 11.38
CA ILE A 353 6.35 -13.48 11.44
C ILE A 353 5.09 -13.84 10.64
N PRO A 354 5.19 -14.34 9.40
CA PRO A 354 4.06 -14.97 8.73
C PRO A 354 3.81 -16.36 9.32
N THR A 355 2.54 -16.68 9.59
CA THR A 355 2.16 -18.00 10.09
C THR A 355 0.79 -18.42 9.57
N GLN A 356 0.49 -19.72 9.66
CA GLN A 356 -0.82 -20.28 9.36
C GLN A 356 -1.57 -20.60 10.64
N LEU A 357 -2.89 -20.55 10.61
CA LEU A 357 -3.75 -21.04 11.69
C LEU A 357 -3.78 -22.58 11.68
N SER A 358 -2.67 -23.19 12.05
CA SER A 358 -2.55 -24.65 12.20
C SER A 358 -1.70 -24.98 13.41
N ALA A 359 -2.00 -26.10 14.09
CA ALA A 359 -1.32 -26.50 15.31
C ALA A 359 0.22 -26.59 15.16
N TYR A 360 0.70 -27.07 14.02
CA TYR A 360 2.14 -27.17 13.73
C TYR A 360 2.80 -25.82 13.50
N ALA A 361 2.11 -24.89 12.80
CA ALA A 361 2.66 -23.57 12.53
C ALA A 361 2.71 -22.72 13.80
N ILE A 362 1.70 -22.85 14.66
CA ILE A 362 1.63 -22.14 15.94
C ILE A 362 2.73 -22.65 16.89
N ARG A 363 2.95 -23.97 16.96
CA ARG A 363 4.04 -24.55 17.77
C ARG A 363 5.43 -24.07 17.28
N ALA A 364 5.60 -23.86 15.98
CA ALA A 364 6.86 -23.35 15.44
C ALA A 364 7.21 -21.93 15.95
N LEU A 365 6.23 -21.15 16.43
CA LEU A 365 6.48 -19.83 16.99
C LEU A 365 7.34 -19.83 18.24
N GLU A 366 7.25 -20.88 19.07
CA GLU A 366 8.11 -21.00 20.27
C GLU A 366 9.59 -20.94 19.87
N TYR A 367 9.98 -21.67 18.83
CA TYR A 367 11.35 -21.65 18.31
C TYR A 367 11.72 -20.32 17.67
N VAL A 368 10.76 -19.62 17.01
CA VAL A 368 11.01 -18.31 16.45
C VAL A 368 11.31 -17.30 17.55
N LEU A 369 10.53 -17.32 18.64
CA LEU A 369 10.73 -16.44 19.80
C LEU A 369 12.07 -16.73 20.50
N GLU A 370 12.39 -18.01 20.73
CA GLU A 370 13.66 -18.43 21.31
C GLU A 370 14.84 -17.94 20.47
N ARG A 371 14.81 -18.17 19.15
CA ARG A 371 15.87 -17.73 18.23
C ARG A 371 16.02 -16.24 18.17
N THR A 372 14.92 -15.49 18.24
CA THR A 372 14.96 -14.02 18.29
C THR A 372 15.70 -13.55 19.54
N ASN A 373 15.37 -14.11 20.70
CA ASN A 373 16.04 -13.79 21.97
C ASN A 373 17.55 -14.11 21.94
N GLU A 374 17.95 -15.25 21.36
CA GLU A 374 19.36 -15.59 21.17
C GLU A 374 20.09 -14.55 20.32
N VAL A 375 19.48 -14.12 19.23
CA VAL A 375 20.08 -13.12 18.34
C VAL A 375 20.15 -11.75 19.01
N GLU A 376 19.14 -11.33 19.77
CA GLU A 376 19.20 -10.10 20.58
C GLU A 376 20.41 -10.09 21.51
N GLN A 377 20.64 -11.20 22.21
CA GLN A 377 21.81 -11.34 23.10
C GLN A 377 23.14 -11.26 22.33
N LEU A 378 23.24 -11.87 21.15
CA LEU A 378 24.44 -11.84 20.32
C LEU A 378 24.71 -10.49 19.68
N LYS A 379 23.65 -9.72 19.40
CA LYS A 379 23.75 -8.37 18.82
C LYS A 379 24.06 -7.30 19.87
N ASP A 380 23.68 -7.54 21.12
CA ASP A 380 23.60 -6.53 22.18
C ASP A 380 22.66 -5.35 21.77
N GLU A 381 21.65 -5.64 20.97
CA GLU A 381 20.66 -4.71 20.45
C GLU A 381 19.28 -5.40 20.40
N ALA A 382 18.21 -4.64 20.66
CA ALA A 382 16.85 -5.14 20.53
C ALA A 382 16.52 -5.57 19.10
N LEU A 383 15.80 -6.67 18.97
CA LEU A 383 15.27 -7.19 17.70
C LEU A 383 13.74 -7.38 17.80
N PRO A 384 12.97 -6.27 17.78
CA PRO A 384 11.55 -6.32 18.02
C PRO A 384 10.81 -7.12 16.94
N ILE A 385 9.78 -7.84 17.37
CA ILE A 385 8.84 -8.51 16.48
C ILE A 385 7.69 -7.54 16.21
N LEU A 386 7.56 -7.10 14.97
CA LEU A 386 6.52 -6.15 14.54
C LEU A 386 5.13 -6.74 14.65
N GLY A 387 5.01 -8.05 14.48
CA GLY A 387 3.75 -8.75 14.64
C GLY A 387 3.72 -10.10 13.91
N ILE A 388 2.61 -10.81 14.13
CA ILE A 388 2.32 -12.10 13.49
C ILE A 388 1.28 -11.83 12.40
N ALA A 389 1.64 -12.13 11.13
CA ALA A 389 0.76 -12.03 9.98
C ALA A 389 0.16 -13.41 9.64
N ILE A 390 -1.16 -13.52 9.67
CA ILE A 390 -1.84 -14.77 9.31
C ILE A 390 -1.91 -14.91 7.80
N SER A 391 -1.41 -16.04 7.30
CA SER A 391 -1.43 -16.39 5.88
C SER A 391 -2.21 -17.67 5.64
N MET A 392 -2.78 -17.83 4.44
CA MET A 392 -3.43 -19.06 3.95
C MET A 392 -4.47 -19.63 4.92
N TYR A 393 -5.26 -18.77 5.60
CA TYR A 393 -6.33 -19.25 6.46
C TYR A 393 -7.53 -19.75 5.65
N ASP A 394 -8.26 -20.72 6.19
CA ASP A 394 -9.48 -21.22 5.58
C ASP A 394 -10.69 -20.42 6.06
N GLN A 395 -11.27 -19.61 5.17
CA GLN A 395 -12.43 -18.77 5.47
C GLN A 395 -13.67 -19.56 5.93
N LYS A 396 -13.78 -20.84 5.54
CA LYS A 396 -14.93 -21.69 5.86
C LYS A 396 -14.82 -22.34 7.26
N SER A 397 -13.67 -22.30 7.87
CA SER A 397 -13.36 -23.00 9.13
C SER A 397 -13.34 -22.07 10.35
N SER A 398 -14.39 -21.23 10.53
CA SER A 398 -14.44 -20.19 11.57
C SER A 398 -14.16 -20.69 12.98
N SER A 399 -14.78 -21.80 13.42
CA SER A 399 -14.58 -22.35 14.76
C SER A 399 -13.16 -22.91 14.95
N TYR A 400 -12.60 -23.53 13.92
CA TYR A 400 -11.21 -24.00 13.94
C TYR A 400 -10.24 -22.81 14.00
N ASN A 401 -10.44 -21.78 13.21
CA ASN A 401 -9.62 -20.56 13.22
C ASN A 401 -9.62 -19.91 14.61
N LYS A 402 -10.78 -19.75 15.24
CA LYS A 402 -10.88 -19.23 16.61
C LYS A 402 -10.09 -20.08 17.62
N SER A 403 -10.23 -21.43 17.56
CA SER A 403 -9.45 -22.33 18.41
C SER A 403 -7.94 -22.19 18.20
N MET A 404 -7.49 -21.98 16.96
CA MET A 404 -6.07 -21.79 16.67
C MET A 404 -5.57 -20.43 17.16
N VAL A 405 -6.37 -19.38 17.09
CA VAL A 405 -6.04 -18.06 17.66
C VAL A 405 -5.89 -18.16 19.18
N THR A 406 -6.81 -18.86 19.86
CA THR A 406 -6.67 -19.08 21.30
C THR A 406 -5.35 -19.79 21.64
N LYS A 407 -5.01 -20.86 20.91
CA LYS A 407 -3.72 -21.57 21.10
C LYS A 407 -2.51 -20.67 20.83
N LEU A 408 -2.61 -19.78 19.85
CA LEU A 408 -1.57 -18.79 19.57
C LEU A 408 -1.34 -17.89 20.79
N HIS A 409 -2.42 -17.34 21.34
CA HIS A 409 -2.35 -16.50 22.55
C HIS A 409 -1.78 -17.28 23.74
N ASP A 410 -2.18 -18.54 23.94
CA ASP A 410 -1.65 -19.40 25.02
C ASP A 410 -0.12 -19.58 24.91
N ILE A 411 0.38 -19.77 23.68
CA ILE A 411 1.84 -19.90 23.44
C ILE A 411 2.56 -18.57 23.70
N LEU A 412 2.03 -17.46 23.20
CA LEU A 412 2.60 -16.14 23.43
C LEU A 412 2.66 -15.80 24.93
N GLN A 413 1.61 -16.15 25.66
CA GLN A 413 1.55 -15.96 27.11
C GLN A 413 2.61 -16.78 27.85
N LYS A 414 2.73 -18.07 27.51
CA LYS A 414 3.71 -18.98 28.12
C LYS A 414 5.15 -18.58 27.85
N SER A 415 5.41 -18.06 26.65
CA SER A 415 6.75 -17.61 26.23
C SER A 415 7.11 -16.21 26.73
N GLY A 416 6.25 -15.56 27.54
CA GLY A 416 6.46 -14.16 27.99
C GLY A 416 6.40 -13.15 26.85
N GLY A 417 5.86 -13.55 25.68
CA GLY A 417 5.80 -12.73 24.48
C GLY A 417 4.50 -11.96 24.28
N ILE A 418 3.47 -12.20 25.12
CA ILE A 418 2.13 -11.63 24.91
C ILE A 418 2.11 -10.09 24.92
N ASP A 419 2.96 -9.48 25.72
CA ASP A 419 3.07 -8.03 25.79
C ASP A 419 3.99 -7.45 24.69
N LYS A 420 4.79 -8.29 24.04
CA LYS A 420 5.82 -7.90 23.05
C LYS A 420 5.43 -8.22 21.62
N VAL A 421 4.59 -9.23 21.39
CA VAL A 421 4.25 -9.76 20.07
C VAL A 421 2.74 -9.76 19.88
N LYS A 422 2.26 -8.94 18.98
CA LYS A 422 0.83 -8.82 18.67
C LYS A 422 0.48 -9.56 17.37
N LEU A 423 -0.73 -10.07 17.32
CA LEU A 423 -1.32 -10.57 16.07
C LEU A 423 -1.85 -9.38 15.26
N PHE A 424 -1.56 -9.33 13.97
CA PHE A 424 -2.20 -8.35 13.10
C PHE A 424 -3.72 -8.60 13.02
N PRO A 425 -4.54 -7.53 12.90
CA PRO A 425 -6.00 -7.64 12.90
C PRO A 425 -6.56 -8.56 11.82
N GLU A 426 -7.78 -9.08 12.03
CA GLU A 426 -8.41 -10.07 11.13
C GLU A 426 -8.61 -9.54 9.69
N ASP A 427 -8.75 -8.23 9.51
CA ASP A 427 -8.86 -7.60 8.21
C ASP A 427 -7.57 -7.64 7.38
N THR A 428 -6.45 -8.04 8.00
CA THR A 428 -5.15 -8.26 7.34
C THR A 428 -4.89 -9.74 7.00
N TRP A 429 -5.72 -10.67 7.47
CA TRP A 429 -5.48 -12.10 7.30
C TRP A 429 -5.65 -12.53 5.85
N ILE A 430 -4.65 -13.21 5.32
CA ILE A 430 -4.60 -13.62 3.92
C ILE A 430 -5.26 -14.98 3.74
N PRO A 431 -6.38 -15.08 3.02
CA PRO A 431 -7.05 -16.35 2.78
C PRO A 431 -6.27 -17.23 1.80
N ARG A 432 -6.50 -18.55 1.89
CA ARG A 432 -5.95 -19.49 0.91
C ARG A 432 -6.75 -19.42 -0.38
N LEU A 433 -6.19 -18.81 -1.42
CA LEU A 433 -6.76 -18.73 -2.76
C LEU A 433 -5.69 -19.07 -3.81
N ASN A 434 -6.09 -19.82 -4.84
CA ASN A 434 -5.16 -20.29 -5.88
C ASN A 434 -4.54 -19.16 -6.69
N ILE A 435 -5.20 -18.02 -6.82
CA ILE A 435 -4.70 -16.87 -7.59
C ILE A 435 -3.32 -16.38 -7.11
N VAL A 436 -3.01 -16.56 -5.83
CA VAL A 436 -1.70 -16.21 -5.28
C VAL A 436 -0.59 -17.02 -5.93
N SER A 437 -0.79 -18.35 -6.03
CA SER A 437 0.16 -19.24 -6.72
C SER A 437 0.24 -18.93 -8.21
N VAL A 438 -0.90 -18.69 -8.86
CA VAL A 438 -0.94 -18.34 -10.29
C VAL A 438 -0.10 -17.09 -10.59
N CYS A 439 -0.22 -16.04 -9.77
CA CYS A 439 0.58 -14.82 -9.96
C CYS A 439 2.08 -15.08 -9.71
N GLN A 440 2.42 -15.85 -8.68
CA GLN A 440 3.83 -16.21 -8.40
C GLN A 440 4.44 -17.08 -9.51
N ASP A 441 3.71 -18.06 -10.03
CA ASP A 441 4.16 -18.91 -11.15
C ASP A 441 4.37 -18.09 -12.43
N LYS A 442 3.64 -16.98 -12.59
CA LYS A 442 3.81 -16.02 -13.69
C LYS A 442 4.92 -14.98 -13.43
N GLY A 443 5.52 -14.98 -12.25
CA GLY A 443 6.65 -14.11 -11.88
C GLY A 443 6.26 -12.67 -11.58
N TYR A 444 5.10 -12.41 -10.97
CA TYR A 444 4.69 -11.07 -10.59
C TYR A 444 3.87 -11.02 -9.29
N PRO A 445 3.84 -9.87 -8.58
CA PRO A 445 3.01 -9.69 -7.40
C PRO A 445 1.52 -9.69 -7.78
N LEU A 446 0.65 -10.05 -6.83
CA LEU A 446 -0.82 -10.04 -7.00
C LEU A 446 -1.35 -8.75 -7.63
N TYR A 447 -0.70 -7.62 -7.36
CA TYR A 447 -1.03 -6.33 -7.94
C TYR A 447 -1.09 -6.37 -9.47
N GLN A 448 -0.13 -7.04 -10.12
CA GLN A 448 -0.08 -7.17 -11.58
C GLN A 448 -1.21 -8.04 -12.13
N GLY A 449 -1.79 -8.91 -11.31
CA GLY A 449 -2.90 -9.78 -11.73
C GLY A 449 -4.13 -9.01 -12.23
N GLU A 450 -4.37 -7.79 -11.75
CA GLU A 450 -5.44 -6.94 -12.26
C GLU A 450 -5.24 -6.58 -13.74
N PHE A 451 -4.00 -6.37 -14.14
CA PHE A 451 -3.60 -5.95 -15.49
C PHE A 451 -3.34 -7.12 -16.43
N ASP A 452 -3.26 -8.35 -15.94
CA ASP A 452 -3.04 -9.54 -16.77
C ASP A 452 -4.32 -9.93 -17.52
N ASN A 453 -4.27 -9.80 -18.86
CA ASN A 453 -5.39 -10.14 -19.74
C ASN A 453 -5.66 -11.64 -19.85
N GLN A 454 -4.75 -12.51 -19.37
CA GLN A 454 -4.93 -13.96 -19.37
C GLN A 454 -5.75 -14.43 -18.15
N LEU A 455 -5.88 -13.61 -17.13
CA LEU A 455 -6.70 -13.93 -15.97
C LEU A 455 -8.18 -13.67 -16.24
N THR A 456 -9.00 -14.62 -15.81
CA THR A 456 -10.46 -14.50 -15.86
C THR A 456 -10.97 -13.42 -14.90
N TYR A 457 -12.20 -12.96 -15.11
CA TYR A 457 -12.84 -11.99 -14.22
C TYR A 457 -12.88 -12.47 -12.75
N GLN A 458 -13.19 -13.77 -12.53
CA GLN A 458 -13.23 -14.35 -11.18
C GLN A 458 -11.85 -14.39 -10.51
N GLU A 459 -10.80 -14.68 -11.28
CA GLU A 459 -9.42 -14.65 -10.78
C GLU A 459 -8.99 -13.23 -10.41
N LYS A 460 -9.35 -12.24 -11.22
CA LYS A 460 -9.07 -10.82 -10.91
C LYS A 460 -9.83 -10.35 -9.66
N GLU A 461 -11.10 -10.73 -9.51
CA GLU A 461 -11.87 -10.44 -8.30
C GLU A 461 -11.26 -11.11 -7.05
N ALA A 462 -10.79 -12.36 -7.19
CA ALA A 462 -10.09 -13.07 -6.12
C ALA A 462 -8.75 -12.39 -5.76
N ALA A 463 -7.99 -11.94 -6.75
CA ALA A 463 -6.74 -11.18 -6.54
C ALA A 463 -7.01 -9.87 -5.78
N GLN A 464 -8.05 -9.12 -6.17
CA GLN A 464 -8.40 -7.86 -5.52
C GLN A 464 -8.74 -8.03 -4.04
N LYS A 465 -9.51 -9.08 -3.69
CA LYS A 465 -9.84 -9.38 -2.29
C LYS A 465 -8.61 -9.64 -1.42
N ILE A 466 -7.57 -10.24 -1.99
CA ILE A 466 -6.31 -10.49 -1.29
C ILE A 466 -5.47 -9.22 -1.24
N LEU A 467 -5.45 -8.44 -2.32
CA LEU A 467 -4.77 -7.15 -2.37
C LEU A 467 -5.25 -6.21 -1.27
N ASP A 468 -6.56 -6.10 -1.07
CA ASP A 468 -7.14 -5.29 0.00
C ASP A 468 -6.59 -5.71 1.38
N ARG A 469 -6.37 -7.02 1.61
CA ARG A 469 -5.76 -7.53 2.84
C ARG A 469 -4.28 -7.16 2.98
N TYR A 470 -3.52 -7.21 1.87
CA TYR A 470 -2.12 -6.78 1.89
C TYR A 470 -1.98 -5.28 2.06
N PHE A 471 -2.90 -4.47 1.52
CA PHE A 471 -2.92 -3.03 1.80
C PHE A 471 -3.23 -2.75 3.27
N ASN A 472 -4.20 -3.45 3.88
CA ASN A 472 -4.46 -3.35 5.31
C ASN A 472 -3.23 -3.72 6.12
N LEU A 473 -2.55 -4.83 5.77
CA LEU A 473 -1.32 -5.25 6.42
C LEU A 473 -0.22 -4.19 6.29
N ALA A 474 -0.06 -3.58 5.11
CA ALA A 474 0.93 -2.54 4.88
C ALA A 474 0.66 -1.28 5.72
N GLU A 475 -0.60 -0.88 5.88
CA GLU A 475 -0.97 0.26 6.73
C GLU A 475 -0.68 0.00 8.21
N HIS A 476 -1.08 -1.18 8.73
CA HIS A 476 -0.77 -1.55 10.10
C HIS A 476 0.75 -1.68 10.32
N PHE A 477 1.45 -2.24 9.33
CA PHE A 477 2.91 -2.34 9.35
C PHE A 477 3.56 -0.95 9.44
N ILE A 478 3.15 0.03 8.63
CA ILE A 478 3.68 1.40 8.68
C ILE A 478 3.46 2.03 10.06
N LYS A 479 2.27 1.87 10.64
CA LYS A 479 1.95 2.39 11.98
C LYS A 479 2.88 1.81 13.06
N ILE A 480 3.07 0.48 13.05
CA ILE A 480 3.99 -0.16 14.00
C ILE A 480 5.43 0.30 13.76
N ALA A 481 5.85 0.37 12.50
CA ALA A 481 7.21 0.80 12.14
C ALA A 481 7.50 2.25 12.54
N SER A 482 6.47 3.12 12.59
CA SER A 482 6.58 4.50 13.08
C SER A 482 6.50 4.63 14.61
N GLY A 483 6.31 3.52 15.34
CA GLY A 483 6.22 3.50 16.80
C GLY A 483 4.82 3.78 17.35
N GLU A 484 3.79 3.77 16.50
CA GLU A 484 2.40 3.88 16.94
C GLU A 484 1.91 2.54 17.52
N THR A 485 1.19 2.61 18.65
CA THR A 485 0.54 1.43 19.23
C THR A 485 -0.74 1.12 18.46
N ILE A 486 -0.90 -0.12 18.03
CA ILE A 486 -2.20 -0.59 17.54
C ILE A 486 -3.01 -1.00 18.77
N ASP A 487 -4.12 -0.30 19.02
CA ASP A 487 -5.14 -0.80 19.93
C ASP A 487 -5.80 -2.00 19.29
N GLY A 488 -5.57 -3.16 19.89
CA GLY A 488 -6.10 -4.45 19.48
C GLY A 488 -7.47 -4.73 20.07
#